data_4fb070cb52d06225b88e4d3f72f63af9
#
_entry.id   4fb070cb52d06225b88e4d3f72f63af9
#
_cell.length_a   1.000
_cell.length_b   1.000
_cell.length_c   1.000
_cell.angle_alpha   90.00
_cell.angle_beta   90.00
_cell.angle_gamma   90.00
#
_symmetry.space_group_name_H-M   'P 1'
#
loop_
_entity.id
_entity.type
_entity.pdbx_description
1 polymer ?
#
loop_
_entity_poly.entity_id
_entity_poly.type
_entity_poly.pdbx_seq_one_letter_code
_entity_poly.pdbx_strand_id
1 'polypeptide(L)'
;MRKIRRFLKVIFTGILILVVCGALFWGYRNYTALKQVYTYESLITQEAADNDISAYSSLALAIMLTESKGQGDDPMQSSESVYGQQNQFDSPEDSITQGVAYLAELIEKADAQGCDLWTAVQAYNFGTDYIDYVAKNGGVNTLELAESYSKDVLSPLLGNEDQTTYRYWGIQSFFYNGGYLYHNGGNLFYADIVKMNQWKVTTTAGLFS
;
A
#
# COMPACT_ATOMS: atom_id res chain seq x y z
N MET A 1 -3.33 -34.68 38.54
CA MET A 1 -4.31 -34.15 37.56
C MET A 1 -4.80 -32.72 37.86
N ARG A 2 -5.27 -32.37 39.10
CA ARG A 2 -5.78 -31.01 39.44
C ARG A 2 -4.73 -29.89 39.30
N LYS A 3 -3.45 -30.12 39.68
CA LYS A 3 -2.36 -29.12 39.55
C LYS A 3 -2.04 -28.81 38.07
N ILE A 4 -1.98 -29.82 37.21
CA ILE A 4 -1.73 -29.67 35.79
C ILE A 4 -2.87 -28.87 35.14
N ARG A 5 -4.13 -29.17 35.47
CA ARG A 5 -5.28 -28.39 34.95
C ARG A 5 -5.25 -26.92 35.40
N ARG A 6 -4.82 -26.61 36.62
CA ARG A 6 -4.64 -25.23 37.06
C ARG A 6 -3.53 -24.54 36.34
N PHE A 7 -2.40 -25.19 36.16
CA PHE A 7 -1.25 -24.65 35.39
C PHE A 7 -1.63 -24.35 33.93
N LEU A 8 -2.29 -25.30 33.26
CA LEU A 8 -2.77 -25.08 31.88
C LEU A 8 -3.79 -23.93 31.78
N LYS A 9 -4.70 -23.78 32.78
CA LYS A 9 -5.63 -22.64 32.83
C LYS A 9 -4.89 -21.31 32.93
N VAL A 10 -3.87 -21.20 33.78
CA VAL A 10 -3.09 -19.98 33.97
C VAL A 10 -2.37 -19.61 32.66
N ILE A 11 -1.73 -20.57 31.98
CA ILE A 11 -1.09 -20.37 30.70
C ILE A 11 -2.12 -19.89 29.65
N PHE A 12 -3.23 -20.60 29.52
CA PHE A 12 -4.28 -20.25 28.57
C PHE A 12 -4.84 -18.84 28.82
N THR A 13 -5.10 -18.50 30.11
CA THR A 13 -5.56 -17.13 30.45
C THR A 13 -4.50 -16.09 30.12
N GLY A 14 -3.22 -16.38 30.39
CA GLY A 14 -2.11 -15.48 30.00
C GLY A 14 -2.03 -15.24 28.50
N ILE A 15 -2.11 -16.32 27.70
CA ILE A 15 -2.13 -16.22 26.23
C ILE A 15 -3.35 -15.42 25.75
N LEU A 16 -4.54 -15.68 26.31
CA LEU A 16 -5.76 -14.96 25.96
C LEU A 16 -5.63 -13.45 26.22
N ILE A 17 -5.07 -13.07 27.38
CA ILE A 17 -4.81 -11.66 27.71
C ILE A 17 -3.86 -11.04 26.69
N LEU A 18 -2.76 -11.71 26.33
CA LEU A 18 -1.81 -11.21 25.33
C LEU A 18 -2.47 -11.02 23.96
N VAL A 19 -3.31 -11.96 23.53
CA VAL A 19 -4.06 -11.86 22.27
C VAL A 19 -5.01 -10.67 22.28
N VAL A 20 -5.76 -10.48 23.39
CA VAL A 20 -6.69 -9.35 23.54
C VAL A 20 -5.93 -8.03 23.56
N CYS A 21 -4.84 -7.92 24.33
CA CYS A 21 -4.00 -6.71 24.33
C CYS A 21 -3.40 -6.41 22.94
N GLY A 22 -2.93 -7.44 22.25
CA GLY A 22 -2.44 -7.31 20.88
C GLY A 22 -3.51 -6.82 19.90
N ALA A 23 -4.72 -7.36 19.98
CA ALA A 23 -5.85 -6.94 19.15
C ALA A 23 -6.27 -5.48 19.44
N LEU A 24 -6.33 -5.09 20.72
CA LEU A 24 -6.64 -3.71 21.12
C LEU A 24 -5.55 -2.74 20.64
N PHE A 25 -4.29 -3.08 20.78
CA PHE A 25 -3.17 -2.28 20.31
C PHE A 25 -3.19 -2.13 18.78
N TRP A 26 -3.45 -3.22 18.05
CA TRP A 26 -3.57 -3.19 16.60
C TRP A 26 -4.77 -2.35 16.15
N GLY A 27 -5.93 -2.50 16.82
CA GLY A 27 -7.12 -1.70 16.56
C GLY A 27 -6.88 -0.21 16.79
N TYR A 28 -6.23 0.14 17.91
CA TYR A 28 -5.86 1.53 18.22
C TYR A 28 -4.91 2.13 17.16
N ARG A 29 -3.91 1.38 16.72
CA ARG A 29 -2.99 1.83 15.65
C ARG A 29 -3.71 2.05 14.32
N ASN A 30 -4.63 1.17 13.94
CA ASN A 30 -5.41 1.35 12.72
C ASN A 30 -6.35 2.57 12.85
N TYR A 31 -7.02 2.73 14.00
CA TYR A 31 -7.87 3.89 14.26
C TYR A 31 -7.11 5.21 14.15
N THR A 32 -5.94 5.33 14.79
CA THR A 32 -5.13 6.55 14.74
C THR A 32 -4.61 6.84 13.34
N ALA A 33 -4.21 5.82 12.59
CA ALA A 33 -3.77 5.96 11.20
C ALA A 33 -4.92 6.43 10.29
N LEU A 34 -6.08 5.83 10.39
CA LEU A 34 -7.27 6.25 9.64
C LEU A 34 -7.66 7.68 10.00
N LYS A 35 -7.74 8.01 11.29
CA LYS A 35 -8.04 9.37 11.75
C LYS A 35 -7.09 10.39 11.13
N GLN A 36 -5.79 10.09 11.07
CA GLN A 36 -4.79 10.97 10.47
C GLN A 36 -5.01 11.13 8.96
N VAL A 37 -5.25 10.04 8.23
CA VAL A 37 -5.51 10.09 6.78
C VAL A 37 -6.78 10.89 6.48
N TYR A 38 -7.83 10.75 7.28
CA TYR A 38 -9.07 11.51 7.11
C TYR A 38 -8.93 13.02 7.35
N THR A 39 -7.87 13.49 8.02
CA THR A 39 -7.59 14.95 8.10
C THR A 39 -7.32 15.56 6.72
N TYR A 40 -6.94 14.75 5.75
CA TYR A 40 -6.65 15.16 4.37
C TYR A 40 -7.77 14.85 3.38
N GLU A 41 -8.92 14.31 3.83
CA GLU A 41 -10.01 13.88 2.95
C GLU A 41 -10.51 15.01 2.03
N SER A 42 -10.69 16.21 2.59
CA SER A 42 -11.16 17.37 1.80
C SER A 42 -10.18 17.74 0.70
N LEU A 43 -8.89 17.80 1.01
CA LEU A 43 -7.85 18.12 0.04
C LEU A 43 -7.74 17.03 -1.03
N ILE A 44 -7.68 15.77 -0.64
CA ILE A 44 -7.63 14.65 -1.60
C ILE A 44 -8.87 14.62 -2.51
N THR A 45 -10.04 14.92 -1.98
CA THR A 45 -11.27 14.97 -2.78
C THR A 45 -11.23 16.12 -3.79
N GLN A 46 -10.71 17.29 -3.40
CA GLN A 46 -10.51 18.41 -4.30
C GLN A 46 -9.48 18.07 -5.39
N GLU A 47 -8.29 17.59 -5.02
CA GLU A 47 -7.25 17.22 -5.97
C GLU A 47 -7.71 16.11 -6.94
N ALA A 48 -8.49 15.13 -6.43
CA ALA A 48 -9.06 14.10 -7.28
C ALA A 48 -10.08 14.67 -8.29
N ALA A 49 -10.83 15.71 -7.90
CA ALA A 49 -11.73 16.40 -8.82
C ALA A 49 -10.97 17.25 -9.88
N ASP A 50 -9.92 17.92 -9.45
CA ASP A 50 -9.08 18.76 -10.32
C ASP A 50 -8.29 17.93 -11.35
N ASN A 51 -8.08 16.65 -11.08
CA ASN A 51 -7.42 15.67 -11.97
C ASN A 51 -8.39 14.68 -12.64
N ASP A 52 -9.72 14.95 -12.66
CA ASP A 52 -10.74 14.13 -13.31
C ASP A 52 -10.87 12.69 -12.77
N ILE A 53 -10.37 12.42 -11.57
CA ILE A 53 -10.44 11.11 -10.89
C ILE A 53 -11.27 11.13 -9.61
N SER A 54 -12.33 11.94 -9.52
CA SER A 54 -13.21 12.06 -8.36
C SER A 54 -13.73 10.72 -7.81
N ALA A 55 -13.98 9.75 -8.70
CA ALA A 55 -14.43 8.41 -8.33
C ALA A 55 -13.38 7.62 -7.52
N TYR A 56 -12.13 8.04 -7.53
CA TYR A 56 -10.99 7.36 -6.91
C TYR A 56 -10.46 8.07 -5.66
N SER A 57 -11.19 9.06 -5.08
CA SER A 57 -10.77 9.74 -3.84
C SER A 57 -10.49 8.76 -2.69
N SER A 58 -11.34 7.74 -2.50
CA SER A 58 -11.11 6.71 -1.49
C SER A 58 -9.88 5.83 -1.78
N LEU A 59 -9.52 5.66 -3.04
CA LEU A 59 -8.30 4.96 -3.45
C LEU A 59 -7.07 5.81 -3.13
N ALA A 60 -7.09 7.11 -3.40
CA ALA A 60 -6.00 8.02 -3.03
C ALA A 60 -5.77 8.07 -1.51
N LEU A 61 -6.85 8.10 -0.69
CA LEU A 61 -6.76 7.94 0.77
C LEU A 61 -6.14 6.59 1.17
N ALA A 62 -6.46 5.52 0.46
CA ALA A 62 -5.91 4.19 0.73
C ALA A 62 -4.42 4.08 0.37
N ILE A 63 -3.99 4.75 -0.70
CA ILE A 63 -2.57 4.89 -1.06
C ILE A 63 -1.85 5.64 0.06
N MET A 64 -2.32 6.82 0.48
CA MET A 64 -1.74 7.55 1.62
C MET A 64 -1.66 6.70 2.90
N LEU A 65 -2.72 5.93 3.20
CA LEU A 65 -2.72 5.01 4.35
C LEU A 65 -1.66 3.91 4.20
N THR A 66 -1.38 3.47 2.98
CA THR A 66 -0.36 2.46 2.67
C THR A 66 1.04 3.03 2.82
N GLU A 67 1.31 4.20 2.24
CA GLU A 67 2.63 4.82 2.19
C GLU A 67 3.11 5.26 3.58
N SER A 68 2.39 6.18 4.19
CA SER A 68 2.86 6.86 5.41
C SER A 68 1.88 6.82 6.58
N LYS A 69 0.64 6.36 6.38
CA LYS A 69 -0.49 6.54 7.30
C LYS A 69 -0.84 8.01 7.53
N GLY A 70 -0.59 8.87 6.52
CA GLY A 70 -0.79 10.31 6.55
C GLY A 70 0.23 11.06 7.41
N GLN A 71 1.43 10.52 7.60
CA GLN A 71 2.47 11.10 8.44
C GLN A 71 3.61 11.71 7.60
N GLY A 72 4.27 12.74 8.19
CA GLY A 72 5.41 13.43 7.57
C GLY A 72 4.99 14.45 6.52
N ASP A 73 5.98 15.04 5.88
CA ASP A 73 5.80 16.09 4.87
C ASP A 73 5.62 15.50 3.46
N ASP A 74 5.83 14.19 3.28
CA ASP A 74 5.56 13.44 2.07
C ASP A 74 4.60 12.25 2.33
N PRO A 75 3.32 12.53 2.71
CA PRO A 75 2.40 11.49 3.12
C PRO A 75 1.98 10.53 1.99
N MET A 76 2.08 10.93 0.73
CA MET A 76 1.82 10.07 -0.42
C MET A 76 3.09 9.45 -1.02
N GLN A 77 4.28 9.74 -0.46
CA GLN A 77 5.59 9.30 -0.94
C GLN A 77 5.78 9.56 -2.45
N SER A 78 5.28 10.71 -2.89
CA SER A 78 5.22 11.11 -4.30
C SER A 78 6.42 11.93 -4.76
N SER A 79 7.31 12.37 -3.85
CA SER A 79 8.49 13.15 -4.19
C SER A 79 9.45 12.41 -5.12
N GLU A 80 9.50 11.07 -5.05
CA GLU A 80 10.36 10.26 -5.92
C GLU A 80 9.94 10.38 -7.40
N SER A 81 8.63 10.53 -7.68
CA SER A 81 8.11 10.70 -9.05
C SER A 81 8.57 12.01 -9.71
N VAL A 82 8.88 13.05 -8.92
CA VAL A 82 9.30 14.37 -9.42
C VAL A 82 10.81 14.56 -9.33
N TYR A 83 11.40 14.21 -8.21
CA TYR A 83 12.80 14.53 -7.89
C TYR A 83 13.74 13.33 -8.03
N GLY A 84 13.21 12.11 -8.24
CA GLY A 84 14.00 10.89 -8.22
C GLY A 84 14.55 10.54 -6.82
N GLN A 85 14.06 11.23 -5.76
CA GLN A 85 14.48 11.06 -4.37
C GLN A 85 13.26 11.19 -3.46
N GLN A 86 13.25 10.44 -2.36
CA GLN A 86 12.17 10.44 -1.37
C GLN A 86 12.26 11.64 -0.41
N ASN A 87 11.12 12.03 0.16
CA ASN A 87 11.00 13.05 1.21
C ASN A 87 11.59 14.41 0.81
N GLN A 88 11.31 14.87 -0.42
CA GLN A 88 11.79 16.15 -0.94
C GLN A 88 10.73 17.27 -0.86
N PHE A 89 9.53 16.99 -0.37
CA PHE A 89 8.52 18.02 -0.15
C PHE A 89 8.69 18.71 1.21
N ASP A 90 8.37 19.99 1.25
CA ASP A 90 8.39 20.82 2.45
C ASP A 90 7.01 20.90 3.13
N SER A 91 5.95 20.38 2.47
CA SER A 91 4.58 20.37 2.99
C SER A 91 3.81 19.10 2.60
N PRO A 92 2.90 18.60 3.47
CA PRO A 92 2.01 17.51 3.12
C PRO A 92 1.11 17.83 1.92
N GLU A 93 0.72 19.08 1.73
CA GLU A 93 -0.14 19.55 0.65
C GLU A 93 0.52 19.32 -0.70
N ASP A 94 1.80 19.65 -0.86
CA ASP A 94 2.55 19.46 -2.10
C ASP A 94 2.66 17.96 -2.45
N SER A 95 2.91 17.12 -1.45
CA SER A 95 2.91 15.66 -1.61
C SER A 95 1.55 15.12 -2.05
N ILE A 96 0.45 15.65 -1.50
CA ILE A 96 -0.91 15.21 -1.83
C ILE A 96 -1.25 15.62 -3.26
N THR A 97 -1.02 16.88 -3.63
CA THR A 97 -1.26 17.37 -4.99
C THR A 97 -0.51 16.53 -6.01
N GLN A 98 0.79 16.32 -5.78
CA GLN A 98 1.62 15.51 -6.69
C GLN A 98 1.20 14.03 -6.71
N GLY A 99 0.91 13.45 -5.54
CA GLY A 99 0.56 12.03 -5.45
C GLY A 99 -0.79 11.70 -6.10
N VAL A 100 -1.77 12.62 -6.02
CA VAL A 100 -3.06 12.47 -6.70
C VAL A 100 -2.92 12.67 -8.19
N ALA A 101 -2.12 13.66 -8.64
CA ALA A 101 -1.83 13.87 -10.06
C ALA A 101 -1.10 12.66 -10.66
N TYR A 102 -0.12 12.10 -9.96
CA TYR A 102 0.58 10.89 -10.40
C TYR A 102 -0.35 9.68 -10.50
N LEU A 103 -1.26 9.50 -9.54
CA LEU A 103 -2.27 8.44 -9.60
C LEU A 103 -3.19 8.63 -10.83
N ALA A 104 -3.59 9.85 -11.13
CA ALA A 104 -4.42 10.16 -12.32
C ALA A 104 -3.70 9.79 -13.62
N GLU A 105 -2.43 10.17 -13.75
CA GLU A 105 -1.59 9.80 -14.91
C GLU A 105 -1.49 8.27 -15.08
N LEU A 106 -1.29 7.54 -13.97
CA LEU A 106 -1.21 6.08 -14.03
C LEU A 106 -2.53 5.43 -14.42
N ILE A 107 -3.67 5.96 -13.94
CA ILE A 107 -5.00 5.48 -14.33
C ILE A 107 -5.26 5.73 -15.80
N GLU A 108 -4.99 6.96 -16.29
CA GLU A 108 -5.13 7.30 -17.70
C GLU A 108 -4.28 6.41 -18.61
N LYS A 109 -3.01 6.19 -18.24
CA LYS A 109 -2.11 5.32 -19.00
C LYS A 109 -2.58 3.87 -19.01
N ALA A 110 -3.06 3.35 -17.87
CA ALA A 110 -3.56 1.98 -17.77
C ALA A 110 -4.82 1.78 -18.63
N ASP A 111 -5.78 2.71 -18.55
CA ASP A 111 -7.00 2.70 -19.36
C ASP A 111 -6.68 2.77 -20.86
N ALA A 112 -5.78 3.66 -21.27
CA ALA A 112 -5.35 3.82 -22.65
C ALA A 112 -4.72 2.55 -23.24
N GLN A 113 -4.12 1.70 -22.39
CA GLN A 113 -3.51 0.42 -22.78
C GLN A 113 -4.41 -0.80 -22.53
N GLY A 114 -5.65 -0.58 -22.10
CA GLY A 114 -6.60 -1.66 -21.82
C GLY A 114 -6.23 -2.50 -20.58
N CYS A 115 -5.52 -1.90 -19.62
CA CYS A 115 -5.18 -2.52 -18.36
C CYS A 115 -6.25 -2.25 -17.27
N ASP A 116 -6.31 -3.10 -16.26
CA ASP A 116 -7.19 -2.90 -15.12
C ASP A 116 -6.69 -1.82 -14.15
N LEU A 117 -7.58 -1.29 -13.30
CA LEU A 117 -7.26 -0.28 -12.29
C LEU A 117 -6.10 -0.73 -11.36
N TRP A 118 -6.04 -2.02 -11.03
CA TRP A 118 -5.04 -2.53 -10.10
C TRP A 118 -3.64 -2.55 -10.70
N THR A 119 -3.54 -2.54 -12.04
CA THR A 119 -2.28 -2.28 -12.76
C THR A 119 -1.77 -0.87 -12.48
N ALA A 120 -2.62 0.16 -12.56
CA ALA A 120 -2.26 1.53 -12.20
C ALA A 120 -1.84 1.64 -10.73
N VAL A 121 -2.58 0.99 -9.83
CA VAL A 121 -2.24 0.97 -8.39
C VAL A 121 -0.90 0.30 -8.14
N GLN A 122 -0.60 -0.86 -8.75
CA GLN A 122 0.70 -1.51 -8.60
C GLN A 122 1.82 -0.66 -9.20
N ALA A 123 1.55 0.04 -10.32
CA ALA A 123 2.49 0.95 -10.96
C ALA A 123 2.84 2.17 -10.10
N TYR A 124 1.98 2.58 -9.16
CA TYR A 124 2.32 3.63 -8.19
C TYR A 124 3.58 3.29 -7.39
N ASN A 125 3.80 2.02 -7.10
CA ASN A 125 4.99 1.52 -6.41
C ASN A 125 6.11 1.07 -7.35
N PHE A 126 5.77 0.56 -8.54
CA PHE A 126 6.74 -0.01 -9.49
C PHE A 126 7.22 0.96 -10.57
N GLY A 127 6.53 2.11 -10.73
CA GLY A 127 6.74 3.03 -11.84
C GLY A 127 5.89 2.69 -13.07
N THR A 128 5.82 3.65 -13.99
CA THR A 128 4.94 3.64 -15.18
C THR A 128 5.21 2.49 -16.15
N ASP A 129 6.44 1.97 -16.21
CA ASP A 129 6.84 0.87 -17.11
C ASP A 129 6.15 -0.45 -16.79
N TYR A 130 5.67 -0.60 -15.54
CA TYR A 130 4.87 -1.75 -15.16
C TYR A 130 3.56 -1.86 -15.95
N ILE A 131 2.94 -0.74 -16.31
CA ILE A 131 1.72 -0.73 -17.13
C ILE A 131 2.01 -1.32 -18.50
N ASP A 132 3.12 -0.91 -19.15
CA ASP A 132 3.54 -1.46 -20.45
C ASP A 132 3.83 -2.97 -20.37
N TYR A 133 4.37 -3.42 -19.25
CA TYR A 133 4.61 -4.84 -19.00
C TYR A 133 3.31 -5.62 -18.88
N VAL A 134 2.34 -5.15 -18.09
CA VAL A 134 1.04 -5.82 -17.91
C VAL A 134 0.23 -5.81 -19.20
N ALA A 135 0.23 -4.71 -19.96
CA ALA A 135 -0.46 -4.61 -21.24
C ALA A 135 -0.01 -5.71 -22.23
N LYS A 136 1.29 -6.00 -22.27
CA LYS A 136 1.86 -7.09 -23.09
C LYS A 136 1.53 -8.50 -22.57
N ASN A 137 1.07 -8.60 -21.34
CA ASN A 137 0.81 -9.87 -20.65
C ASN A 137 -0.67 -10.06 -20.26
N GLY A 138 -1.59 -9.42 -20.98
CA GLY A 138 -3.04 -9.67 -20.85
C GLY A 138 -3.84 -8.58 -20.16
N GLY A 139 -3.21 -7.48 -19.72
CA GLY A 139 -3.90 -6.28 -19.25
C GLY A 139 -4.48 -6.36 -17.82
N VAL A 140 -4.18 -7.40 -17.07
CA VAL A 140 -4.70 -7.59 -15.71
C VAL A 140 -3.56 -7.78 -14.73
N ASN A 141 -3.54 -6.97 -13.65
CA ASN A 141 -2.57 -7.13 -12.58
C ASN A 141 -2.80 -8.42 -11.80
N THR A 142 -1.79 -9.26 -11.69
CA THR A 142 -1.78 -10.45 -10.85
C THR A 142 -0.52 -10.51 -10.00
N LEU A 143 -0.55 -11.27 -8.89
CA LEU A 143 0.64 -11.45 -8.05
C LEU A 143 1.79 -12.09 -8.81
N GLU A 144 1.50 -13.02 -9.73
CA GLU A 144 2.51 -13.68 -10.57
C GLU A 144 3.19 -12.71 -11.52
N LEU A 145 2.44 -11.79 -12.15
CA LEU A 145 3.01 -10.74 -13.00
C LEU A 145 3.80 -9.72 -12.19
N ALA A 146 3.28 -9.32 -11.02
CA ALA A 146 3.97 -8.42 -10.11
C ALA A 146 5.28 -9.03 -9.58
N GLU A 147 5.28 -10.33 -9.25
CA GLU A 147 6.50 -11.03 -8.84
C GLU A 147 7.51 -11.12 -9.99
N SER A 148 7.06 -11.53 -11.18
CA SER A 148 7.94 -11.63 -12.35
C SER A 148 8.57 -10.28 -12.71
N TYR A 149 7.78 -9.19 -12.69
CA TYR A 149 8.31 -7.85 -12.93
C TYR A 149 9.28 -7.40 -11.83
N SER A 150 8.91 -7.58 -10.56
CA SER A 150 9.77 -7.25 -9.41
C SER A 150 11.11 -7.98 -9.49
N LYS A 151 11.07 -9.28 -9.77
CA LYS A 151 12.24 -10.16 -9.82
C LYS A 151 13.10 -9.94 -11.04
N ASP A 152 12.49 -10.01 -12.23
CA ASP A 152 13.23 -10.18 -13.49
C ASP A 152 13.45 -8.84 -14.23
N VAL A 153 12.77 -7.77 -13.83
CA VAL A 153 12.86 -6.44 -14.45
C VAL A 153 13.35 -5.40 -13.45
N LEU A 154 12.56 -5.09 -12.43
CA LEU A 154 12.79 -3.93 -11.56
C LEU A 154 14.02 -4.13 -10.65
N SER A 155 14.11 -5.27 -10.00
CA SER A 155 15.20 -5.60 -9.09
C SER A 155 16.58 -5.55 -9.76
N PRO A 156 16.82 -6.19 -10.92
CA PRO A 156 18.07 -6.06 -11.65
C PRO A 156 18.35 -4.64 -12.17
N LEU A 157 17.31 -3.96 -12.70
CA LEU A 157 17.42 -2.59 -13.21
C LEU A 157 17.94 -1.62 -12.14
N LEU A 158 17.52 -1.84 -10.88
CA LEU A 158 17.93 -1.02 -9.74
C LEU A 158 19.14 -1.58 -8.97
N GLY A 159 19.91 -2.48 -9.59
CA GLY A 159 21.22 -2.92 -9.11
C GLY A 159 21.23 -4.20 -8.26
N ASN A 160 20.15 -4.96 -8.23
CA ASN A 160 20.11 -6.29 -7.60
C ASN A 160 20.09 -7.38 -8.68
N GLU A 161 21.16 -7.46 -9.48
CA GLU A 161 21.29 -8.41 -10.59
C GLU A 161 21.24 -9.89 -10.13
N ASP A 162 21.69 -10.16 -8.90
CA ASP A 162 21.66 -11.51 -8.30
C ASP A 162 20.27 -11.90 -7.78
N GLN A 163 19.25 -11.02 -7.90
CA GLN A 163 17.87 -11.23 -7.45
C GLN A 163 17.78 -11.66 -5.98
N THR A 164 18.65 -11.12 -5.13
CA THR A 164 18.65 -11.41 -3.70
C THR A 164 17.38 -10.91 -3.03
N THR A 165 16.95 -11.62 -1.99
CA THR A 165 15.68 -11.35 -1.29
C THR A 165 15.94 -10.98 0.17
N TYR A 166 14.93 -10.33 0.79
CA TYR A 166 14.92 -10.05 2.22
C TYR A 166 13.61 -10.49 2.85
N ARG A 167 13.62 -10.66 4.17
CA ARG A 167 12.44 -11.09 4.92
C ARG A 167 11.40 -9.97 4.99
N TYR A 168 10.17 -10.27 4.56
CA TYR A 168 9.03 -9.35 4.61
C TYR A 168 7.87 -9.98 5.40
N TRP A 169 7.43 -9.31 6.48
CA TRP A 169 6.43 -9.83 7.41
C TRP A 169 5.00 -9.39 7.05
N GLY A 170 4.69 -9.19 5.79
CA GLY A 170 3.32 -8.97 5.31
C GLY A 170 2.50 -10.25 5.36
N ILE A 171 1.23 -10.16 5.74
CA ILE A 171 0.35 -11.35 5.81
C ILE A 171 0.18 -12.00 4.41
N GLN A 172 0.07 -11.19 3.36
CA GLN A 172 -0.03 -11.65 1.98
C GLN A 172 1.22 -12.43 1.58
N SER A 173 2.39 -11.88 1.87
CA SER A 173 3.68 -12.48 1.56
C SER A 173 3.89 -13.80 2.30
N PHE A 174 3.47 -13.89 3.57
CA PHE A 174 3.60 -15.12 4.33
C PHE A 174 2.89 -16.30 3.67
N PHE A 175 1.67 -16.07 3.13
CA PHE A 175 0.89 -17.13 2.49
C PHE A 175 1.29 -17.39 1.02
N TYR A 176 1.81 -16.38 0.32
CA TYR A 176 2.16 -16.49 -1.10
C TYR A 176 3.53 -17.12 -1.31
N ASN A 177 4.59 -16.53 -0.75
CA ASN A 177 5.97 -16.94 -1.01
C ASN A 177 6.80 -17.22 0.26
N GLY A 178 6.14 -17.36 1.41
CA GLY A 178 6.81 -17.63 2.68
C GLY A 178 7.46 -16.40 3.34
N GLY A 179 7.13 -15.19 2.89
CA GLY A 179 7.51 -13.93 3.55
C GLY A 179 8.79 -13.30 2.99
N TYR A 180 8.90 -13.10 1.68
CA TYR A 180 10.07 -12.49 1.05
C TYR A 180 9.68 -11.43 0.01
N LEU A 181 10.57 -10.43 -0.14
CA LEU A 181 10.60 -9.48 -1.26
C LEU A 181 12.01 -9.44 -1.85
N TYR A 182 12.13 -9.00 -3.11
CA TYR A 182 13.41 -8.78 -3.77
C TYR A 182 13.99 -7.42 -3.36
N HIS A 183 15.29 -7.37 -3.04
CA HIS A 183 15.97 -6.08 -2.85
C HIS A 183 15.82 -5.23 -4.12
N ASN A 184 15.53 -3.96 -3.94
CA ASN A 184 15.28 -2.99 -5.03
C ASN A 184 14.14 -3.37 -5.99
N GLY A 185 13.34 -4.38 -5.68
CA GLY A 185 12.25 -4.89 -6.52
C GLY A 185 10.88 -4.27 -6.22
N GLY A 186 10.80 -3.25 -5.35
CA GLY A 186 9.53 -2.71 -4.89
C GLY A 186 8.71 -3.74 -4.09
N ASN A 187 7.43 -3.47 -3.91
CA ASN A 187 6.52 -4.34 -3.16
C ASN A 187 5.50 -5.00 -4.10
N LEU A 188 5.72 -6.26 -4.46
CA LEU A 188 4.83 -7.02 -5.35
C LEU A 188 3.39 -7.21 -4.79
N PHE A 189 3.19 -6.99 -3.49
CA PHE A 189 1.88 -7.04 -2.83
C PHE A 189 1.20 -5.67 -2.71
N TYR A 190 1.76 -4.62 -3.32
CA TYR A 190 1.31 -3.24 -3.11
C TYR A 190 -0.17 -3.05 -3.45
N ALA A 191 -0.62 -3.51 -4.61
CA ALA A 191 -2.02 -3.42 -5.01
C ALA A 191 -2.97 -4.11 -4.02
N ASP A 192 -2.61 -5.28 -3.50
CA ASP A 192 -3.43 -6.01 -2.53
C ASP A 192 -3.46 -5.29 -1.16
N ILE A 193 -2.36 -4.66 -0.75
CA ILE A 193 -2.31 -3.86 0.47
C ILE A 193 -3.19 -2.63 0.33
N VAL A 194 -3.11 -1.92 -0.80
CA VAL A 194 -3.96 -0.76 -1.09
C VAL A 194 -5.43 -1.16 -1.15
N LYS A 195 -5.77 -2.30 -1.77
CA LYS A 195 -7.14 -2.84 -1.81
C LYS A 195 -7.71 -3.09 -0.41
N MET A 196 -6.91 -3.70 0.45
CA MET A 196 -7.30 -3.91 1.85
C MET A 196 -7.47 -2.58 2.60
N ASN A 197 -6.61 -1.61 2.36
CA ASN A 197 -6.69 -0.29 2.97
C ASN A 197 -7.86 0.52 2.42
N GLN A 198 -8.19 0.40 1.14
CA GLN A 198 -9.40 1.00 0.55
C GLN A 198 -10.69 0.47 1.20
N TRP A 199 -10.75 -0.84 1.44
CA TRP A 199 -11.86 -1.42 2.20
C TRP A 199 -11.96 -0.82 3.62
N LYS A 200 -10.84 -0.62 4.34
CA LYS A 200 -10.86 0.05 5.65
C LYS A 200 -11.35 1.49 5.54
N VAL A 201 -10.81 2.27 4.60
CA VAL A 201 -11.23 3.65 4.34
C VAL A 201 -12.76 3.68 4.10
N THR A 202 -13.26 2.95 3.13
CA THR A 202 -14.68 3.00 2.76
C THR A 202 -15.62 2.52 3.86
N THR A 203 -15.21 1.52 4.65
CA THR A 203 -16.05 0.99 5.75
C THR A 203 -16.03 1.85 7.01
N THR A 204 -15.05 2.72 7.17
CA THR A 204 -14.91 3.58 8.36
C THR A 204 -15.22 5.06 8.09
N ALA A 205 -15.58 5.43 6.87
CA ALA A 205 -15.87 6.83 6.50
C ALA A 205 -16.83 7.53 7.49
N GLY A 206 -17.94 6.90 7.84
CA GLY A 206 -18.91 7.46 8.77
C GLY A 206 -18.44 7.61 10.23
N LEU A 207 -17.21 7.21 10.57
CA LEU A 207 -16.63 7.41 11.91
C LEU A 207 -15.80 8.70 12.01
N PHE A 208 -15.41 9.27 10.86
CA PHE A 208 -14.49 10.40 10.78
C PHE A 208 -15.05 11.62 10.04
N SER A 209 -16.20 11.46 9.35
CA SER A 209 -16.98 12.51 8.68
C SER A 209 -17.77 13.38 9.66
#